data_b9bbc57c4c758527526c75e30f85e60e
#
_entry.id   b9bbc57c4c758527526c75e30f85e60e
#
_cell.length_a   1.000
_cell.length_b   1.000
_cell.length_c   1.000
_cell.angle_alpha   90.00
_cell.angle_beta   90.00
_cell.angle_gamma   90.00
#
_symmetry.space_group_name_H-M   'P 1'
#
loop_
_entity.id
_entity.type
_entity.pdbx_description
1 polymer ?
#
loop_
_entity_poly.entity_id
_entity_poly.type
_entity_poly.pdbx_seq_one_letter_code
_entity_poly.pdbx_strand_id
1 'polypeptide(L)'
;MIQEIVVASGKGGTGKTFISSNLSYFFFKNGFNILSIDADVEAPDLLLALGGVKEKVFHEDFYGSVVDIDYNKCIRCGLCADVCRFNAISIENGLPKIDYNSCEGFGTCMLVCPVKAIFSRRVKRGDIFIAISNEGIPIVTGDLDVGERNSGLLVYRLRDIARKYALERGLNIMVIDAAPGIGCPVISSIVGVKLLVIIIEPSPQSLKGAE
;
A
#
# COMPACT_ATOMS: atom_id res chain seq x y z
N MET A 1 -6.78 18.23 15.63
CA MET A 1 -7.41 17.09 14.93
C MET A 1 -6.92 17.14 13.48
N ILE A 2 -6.39 16.02 12.94
CA ILE A 2 -5.88 15.96 11.58
C ILE A 2 -7.06 15.82 10.61
N GLN A 3 -7.07 16.61 9.54
CA GLN A 3 -8.03 16.51 8.44
C GLN A 3 -7.39 15.70 7.30
N GLU A 4 -7.94 14.53 7.01
CA GLU A 4 -7.48 13.68 5.91
C GLU A 4 -8.35 13.91 4.68
N ILE A 5 -7.72 14.28 3.56
CA ILE A 5 -8.33 14.49 2.25
C ILE A 5 -7.74 13.45 1.31
N VAL A 6 -8.56 12.56 0.78
CA VAL A 6 -8.11 11.54 -0.18
C VAL A 6 -8.55 11.93 -1.58
N VAL A 7 -7.65 11.83 -2.53
CA VAL A 7 -7.93 11.92 -3.97
C VAL A 7 -7.87 10.53 -4.56
N ALA A 8 -8.98 10.04 -5.08
CA ALA A 8 -9.10 8.68 -5.61
C ALA A 8 -9.75 8.66 -7.01
N SER A 9 -9.61 7.57 -7.71
CA SER A 9 -10.33 7.31 -8.97
C SER A 9 -10.48 5.82 -9.21
N GLY A 10 -11.54 5.42 -9.89
CA GLY A 10 -11.77 4.02 -10.29
C GLY A 10 -10.84 3.51 -11.39
N LYS A 11 -9.98 4.37 -11.97
CA LYS A 11 -9.12 4.03 -13.12
C LYS A 11 -7.79 4.79 -13.05
N GLY A 12 -6.71 4.21 -13.59
CA GLY A 12 -5.43 4.89 -13.79
C GLY A 12 -5.50 5.97 -14.88
N GLY A 13 -4.61 6.96 -14.81
CA GLY A 13 -4.47 8.03 -15.80
C GLY A 13 -5.51 9.16 -15.74
N THR A 14 -6.37 9.20 -14.73
CA THR A 14 -7.44 10.22 -14.57
C THR A 14 -6.96 11.56 -14.03
N GLY A 15 -5.67 11.67 -13.67
CA GLY A 15 -5.09 12.90 -13.13
C GLY A 15 -5.14 13.03 -11.60
N LYS A 16 -5.27 11.94 -10.84
CA LYS A 16 -5.22 11.96 -9.37
C LYS A 16 -4.00 12.69 -8.84
N THR A 17 -2.80 12.24 -9.19
CA THR A 17 -1.52 12.82 -8.76
C THR A 17 -1.39 14.29 -9.16
N PHE A 18 -1.93 14.69 -10.32
CA PHE A 18 -1.99 16.10 -10.71
C PHE A 18 -2.86 16.91 -9.73
N ILE A 19 -4.03 16.41 -9.35
CA ILE A 19 -4.90 17.10 -8.38
C ILE A 19 -4.28 17.07 -6.99
N SER A 20 -3.75 15.92 -6.53
CA SER A 20 -3.14 15.77 -5.21
C SER A 20 -1.92 16.68 -5.02
N SER A 21 -1.04 16.75 -6.02
CA SER A 21 0.15 17.63 -5.98
C SER A 21 -0.21 19.10 -5.96
N ASN A 22 -1.16 19.52 -6.81
CA ASN A 22 -1.61 20.91 -6.85
C ASN A 22 -2.36 21.31 -5.56
N LEU A 23 -3.18 20.43 -5.01
CA LEU A 23 -3.86 20.66 -3.74
C LEU A 23 -2.86 20.79 -2.59
N SER A 24 -1.86 19.90 -2.54
CA SER A 24 -0.77 19.97 -1.56
C SER A 24 0.01 21.27 -1.68
N TYR A 25 0.40 21.63 -2.90
CA TYR A 25 1.11 22.88 -3.16
C TYR A 25 0.28 24.12 -2.78
N PHE A 26 -1.01 24.13 -3.13
CA PHE A 26 -1.94 25.21 -2.78
C PHE A 26 -2.03 25.41 -1.27
N PHE A 27 -2.29 24.36 -0.50
CA PHE A 27 -2.34 24.44 0.96
C PHE A 27 -1.02 24.95 1.54
N PHE A 28 0.10 24.39 1.09
CA PHE A 28 1.42 24.78 1.58
C PHE A 28 1.74 26.26 1.31
N LYS A 29 1.48 26.74 0.10
CA LYS A 29 1.71 28.16 -0.27
C LYS A 29 0.80 29.14 0.47
N ASN A 30 -0.37 28.69 0.93
CA ASN A 30 -1.28 29.50 1.75
C ASN A 30 -1.01 29.34 3.27
N GLY A 31 0.12 28.76 3.66
CA GLY A 31 0.58 28.71 5.05
C GLY A 31 -0.09 27.64 5.91
N PHE A 32 -0.75 26.65 5.31
CA PHE A 32 -1.30 25.54 6.06
C PHE A 32 -0.21 24.52 6.43
N ASN A 33 -0.32 23.92 7.61
CA ASN A 33 0.56 22.86 8.09
C ASN A 33 0.12 21.52 7.50
N ILE A 34 0.69 21.16 6.35
CA ILE A 34 0.28 19.99 5.58
C ILE A 34 1.32 18.87 5.58
N LEU A 35 0.84 17.66 5.31
CA LEU A 35 1.61 16.48 4.97
C LEU A 35 0.99 15.84 3.72
N SER A 36 1.77 15.53 2.72
CA SER A 36 1.32 14.74 1.58
C SER A 36 1.60 13.25 1.80
N ILE A 37 0.76 12.38 1.25
CA ILE A 37 0.95 10.93 1.30
C ILE A 37 0.78 10.39 -0.11
N ASP A 38 1.80 9.69 -0.60
CA ASP A 38 1.72 8.90 -1.82
C ASP A 38 1.33 7.47 -1.45
N ALA A 39 0.08 7.11 -1.70
CA ALA A 39 -0.46 5.80 -1.44
C ALA A 39 -0.55 4.92 -2.71
N ASP A 40 -0.04 5.40 -3.85
CA ASP A 40 0.21 4.57 -5.04
C ASP A 40 1.59 3.92 -4.95
N VAL A 41 1.71 2.96 -4.03
CA VAL A 41 2.97 2.30 -3.67
C VAL A 41 3.53 1.37 -4.75
N GLU A 42 2.80 1.15 -5.84
CA GLU A 42 3.23 0.39 -7.02
C GLU A 42 3.85 1.29 -8.09
N ALA A 43 3.47 2.58 -8.10
CA ALA A 43 4.00 3.61 -9.01
C ALA A 43 3.99 4.99 -8.32
N PRO A 44 4.86 5.23 -7.30
CA PRO A 44 4.82 6.45 -6.50
C PRO A 44 5.38 7.66 -7.26
N ASP A 45 4.50 8.52 -7.73
CA ASP A 45 4.83 9.69 -8.57
C ASP A 45 4.64 11.05 -7.87
N LEU A 46 3.95 11.09 -6.71
CA LEU A 46 3.58 12.34 -6.05
C LEU A 46 4.80 13.16 -5.62
N LEU A 47 5.84 12.50 -5.11
CA LEU A 47 7.08 13.18 -4.71
C LEU A 47 7.78 13.82 -5.91
N LEU A 48 7.76 13.16 -7.07
CA LEU A 48 8.29 13.71 -8.30
C LEU A 48 7.46 14.92 -8.76
N ALA A 49 6.14 14.82 -8.71
CA ALA A 49 5.22 15.91 -9.06
C ALA A 49 5.35 17.12 -8.12
N LEU A 50 5.83 16.95 -6.89
CA LEU A 50 6.15 17.99 -5.92
C LEU A 50 7.61 18.48 -6.02
N GLY A 51 8.27 18.28 -7.17
CA GLY A 51 9.60 18.82 -7.47
C GLY A 51 10.77 17.91 -7.07
N GLY A 52 10.50 16.67 -6.67
CA GLY A 52 11.53 15.70 -6.28
C GLY A 52 12.02 15.84 -4.84
N VAL A 53 13.02 15.05 -4.48
CA VAL A 53 13.56 14.93 -3.11
C VAL A 53 14.57 16.02 -2.83
N LYS A 54 14.36 16.81 -1.79
CA LYS A 54 15.37 17.67 -1.18
C LYS A 54 16.13 16.92 -0.08
N GLU A 55 15.40 16.24 0.79
CA GLU A 55 15.93 15.55 1.96
C GLU A 55 15.06 14.34 2.32
N LYS A 56 15.69 13.22 2.72
CA LYS A 56 14.99 12.09 3.36
C LYS A 56 15.20 12.19 4.87
N VAL A 57 14.11 12.25 5.63
CA VAL A 57 14.14 12.47 7.10
C VAL A 57 13.79 11.23 7.90
N PHE A 58 13.26 10.19 7.25
CA PHE A 58 12.91 8.91 7.86
C PHE A 58 12.95 7.80 6.82
N HIS A 59 13.31 6.59 7.25
CA HIS A 59 13.23 5.37 6.46
C HIS A 59 12.89 4.17 7.35
N GLU A 60 12.03 3.28 6.85
CA GLU A 60 11.66 2.02 7.48
C GLU A 60 11.52 0.95 6.40
N ASP A 61 12.15 -0.23 6.59
CA ASP A 61 11.89 -1.41 5.78
C ASP A 61 10.46 -1.90 6.02
N PHE A 62 9.69 -2.11 4.97
CA PHE A 62 8.38 -2.72 5.06
C PHE A 62 8.49 -4.24 4.96
N TYR A 63 7.92 -4.93 5.94
CA TYR A 63 7.90 -6.38 6.01
C TYR A 63 6.48 -6.92 5.92
N GLY A 64 6.33 -7.93 5.05
CA GLY A 64 5.15 -8.79 5.01
C GLY A 64 5.48 -10.19 5.55
N SER A 65 4.52 -11.09 5.39
CA SER A 65 4.66 -12.51 5.71
C SER A 65 4.49 -13.37 4.47
N VAL A 66 5.22 -14.46 4.41
CA VAL A 66 4.96 -15.61 3.53
C VAL A 66 4.87 -16.86 4.40
N VAL A 67 4.33 -17.93 3.85
CA VAL A 67 4.38 -19.22 4.53
C VAL A 67 5.56 -20.05 4.00
N ASP A 68 6.05 -20.97 4.84
CA ASP A 68 7.06 -21.94 4.47
C ASP A 68 6.68 -23.32 4.98
N ILE A 69 7.32 -24.40 4.50
CA ILE A 69 6.95 -25.78 4.76
C ILE A 69 8.13 -26.56 5.36
N ASP A 70 7.92 -27.15 6.53
CA ASP A 70 8.80 -28.18 7.08
C ASP A 70 8.47 -29.52 6.42
N TYR A 71 9.25 -29.87 5.39
CA TYR A 71 9.05 -31.09 4.63
C TYR A 71 9.30 -32.38 5.43
N ASN A 72 9.99 -32.30 6.58
CA ASN A 72 10.17 -33.45 7.46
C ASN A 72 8.90 -33.82 8.22
N LYS A 73 7.99 -32.83 8.43
CA LYS A 73 6.69 -33.03 9.04
C LYS A 73 5.59 -33.26 8.03
N CYS A 74 5.80 -32.89 6.77
CA CYS A 74 4.76 -32.88 5.76
C CYS A 74 4.32 -34.29 5.37
N ILE A 75 3.04 -34.61 5.58
CA ILE A 75 2.41 -35.90 5.20
C ILE A 75 1.85 -35.90 3.77
N ARG A 76 2.09 -34.86 2.97
CA ARG A 76 1.71 -34.74 1.56
C ARG A 76 0.20 -34.85 1.30
N CYS A 77 -0.65 -34.40 2.21
CA CYS A 77 -2.09 -34.52 2.10
C CYS A 77 -2.75 -33.55 1.10
N GLY A 78 -2.06 -32.54 0.60
CA GLY A 78 -2.55 -31.59 -0.42
C GLY A 78 -3.44 -30.46 0.09
N LEU A 79 -3.99 -30.54 1.31
CA LEU A 79 -4.99 -29.59 1.85
C LEU A 79 -4.53 -28.12 1.77
N CYS A 80 -3.24 -27.85 1.89
CA CYS A 80 -2.69 -26.49 1.80
C CYS A 80 -2.86 -25.88 0.41
N ALA A 81 -2.75 -26.68 -0.65
CA ALA A 81 -2.99 -26.21 -2.02
C ALA A 81 -4.48 -25.94 -2.26
N ASP A 82 -5.37 -26.85 -1.78
CA ASP A 82 -6.82 -26.75 -1.98
C ASP A 82 -7.43 -25.46 -1.38
N VAL A 83 -6.88 -24.99 -0.24
CA VAL A 83 -7.39 -23.79 0.46
C VAL A 83 -6.74 -22.49 0.04
N CYS A 84 -5.69 -22.54 -0.81
CA CYS A 84 -4.95 -21.33 -1.19
C CYS A 84 -5.73 -20.53 -2.23
N ARG A 85 -6.39 -19.44 -1.82
CA ARG A 85 -7.15 -18.56 -2.71
C ARG A 85 -6.28 -17.76 -3.68
N PHE A 86 -4.98 -17.71 -3.44
CA PHE A 86 -4.00 -17.02 -4.28
C PHE A 86 -3.28 -17.95 -5.25
N ASN A 87 -3.64 -19.25 -5.25
CA ASN A 87 -2.96 -20.29 -6.03
C ASN A 87 -1.43 -20.30 -5.82
N ALA A 88 -0.98 -19.87 -4.64
CA ALA A 88 0.43 -19.78 -4.30
C ALA A 88 1.04 -21.13 -3.89
N ILE A 89 0.26 -22.21 -3.81
CA ILE A 89 0.74 -23.54 -3.46
C ILE A 89 0.28 -24.52 -4.55
N SER A 90 1.25 -25.13 -5.24
CA SER A 90 1.04 -26.20 -6.22
C SER A 90 1.50 -27.54 -5.64
N ILE A 91 1.01 -28.65 -6.20
CA ILE A 91 1.53 -29.98 -5.89
C ILE A 91 2.40 -30.45 -7.04
N GLU A 92 3.71 -30.58 -6.80
CA GLU A 92 4.69 -31.05 -7.75
C GLU A 92 5.31 -32.37 -7.24
N ASN A 93 5.23 -33.45 -8.00
CA ASN A 93 5.70 -34.78 -7.61
C ASN A 93 5.19 -35.24 -6.24
N GLY A 94 3.93 -34.92 -5.92
CA GLY A 94 3.30 -35.26 -4.66
C GLY A 94 3.73 -34.39 -3.46
N LEU A 95 4.53 -33.35 -3.67
CA LEU A 95 4.94 -32.41 -2.63
C LEU A 95 4.34 -31.03 -2.88
N PRO A 96 3.88 -30.34 -1.83
CA PRO A 96 3.46 -28.95 -1.95
C PRO A 96 4.68 -28.06 -2.19
N LYS A 97 4.57 -27.14 -3.17
CA LYS A 97 5.58 -26.13 -3.51
C LYS A 97 4.95 -24.75 -3.43
N ILE A 98 5.65 -23.82 -2.81
CA ILE A 98 5.18 -22.44 -2.64
C ILE A 98 5.78 -21.54 -3.71
N ASP A 99 4.92 -20.80 -4.38
CA ASP A 99 5.29 -19.60 -5.13
C ASP A 99 5.26 -18.41 -4.15
N TYR A 100 6.42 -17.93 -3.75
CA TYR A 100 6.55 -16.84 -2.79
C TYR A 100 6.06 -15.50 -3.35
N ASN A 101 6.10 -15.31 -4.68
CA ASN A 101 5.61 -14.08 -5.31
C ASN A 101 4.07 -13.99 -5.27
N SER A 102 3.39 -15.14 -5.30
CA SER A 102 1.94 -15.21 -5.19
C SER A 102 1.44 -15.35 -3.74
N CYS A 103 2.35 -15.60 -2.78
CA CYS A 103 1.97 -15.82 -1.39
C CYS A 103 1.70 -14.50 -0.65
N GLU A 104 0.44 -14.27 -0.30
CA GLU A 104 -0.01 -13.10 0.47
C GLU A 104 0.15 -13.25 2.00
N GLY A 105 0.64 -14.41 2.49
CA GLY A 105 0.87 -14.64 3.91
C GLY A 105 -0.39 -14.77 4.78
N PHE A 106 -1.57 -15.00 4.20
CA PHE A 106 -2.85 -15.10 4.95
C PHE A 106 -2.91 -16.22 5.98
N GLY A 107 -2.10 -17.27 5.80
CA GLY A 107 -1.96 -18.33 6.78
C GLY A 107 -3.10 -19.36 6.83
N THR A 108 -4.11 -19.33 5.95
CA THR A 108 -5.19 -20.33 5.91
C THR A 108 -4.62 -21.76 5.77
N CYS A 109 -3.57 -21.94 4.97
CA CYS A 109 -2.85 -23.20 4.82
C CYS A 109 -2.20 -23.71 6.11
N MET A 110 -1.80 -22.81 7.01
CA MET A 110 -1.29 -23.16 8.35
C MET A 110 -2.39 -23.74 9.24
N LEU A 111 -3.63 -23.16 9.15
CA LEU A 111 -4.78 -23.57 9.98
C LEU A 111 -5.28 -24.97 9.62
N VAL A 112 -5.25 -25.32 8.32
CA VAL A 112 -5.75 -26.64 7.86
C VAL A 112 -4.69 -27.74 7.92
N CYS A 113 -3.41 -27.42 8.19
CA CYS A 113 -2.35 -28.40 8.21
C CYS A 113 -2.44 -29.29 9.47
N PRO A 114 -2.80 -30.59 9.34
CA PRO A 114 -3.05 -31.45 10.51
C PRO A 114 -1.80 -31.72 11.32
N VAL A 115 -0.63 -31.66 10.69
CA VAL A 115 0.67 -31.93 11.31
C VAL A 115 1.47 -30.64 11.59
N LYS A 116 0.87 -29.48 11.38
CA LYS A 116 1.50 -28.16 11.59
C LYS A 116 2.87 -28.02 10.91
N ALA A 117 2.96 -28.55 9.69
CA ALA A 117 4.18 -28.49 8.89
C ALA A 117 4.40 -27.10 8.24
N ILE A 118 3.37 -26.23 8.23
CA ILE A 118 3.45 -24.91 7.59
C ILE A 118 3.59 -23.85 8.67
N PHE A 119 4.51 -22.91 8.45
CA PHE A 119 4.80 -21.82 9.38
C PHE A 119 4.96 -20.50 8.65
N SER A 120 4.78 -19.39 9.35
CA SER A 120 4.96 -18.05 8.80
C SER A 120 6.43 -17.63 8.86
N ARG A 121 6.90 -16.97 7.80
CA ARG A 121 8.21 -16.35 7.71
C ARG A 121 8.05 -14.87 7.31
N ARG A 122 8.75 -13.99 8.03
CA ARG A 122 8.79 -12.57 7.72
C ARG A 122 9.74 -12.32 6.54
N VAL A 123 9.33 -11.51 5.57
CA VAL A 123 10.12 -11.12 4.40
C VAL A 123 10.02 -9.61 4.17
N LYS A 124 11.11 -9.00 3.73
CA LYS A 124 11.05 -7.61 3.26
C LYS A 124 10.26 -7.58 1.95
N ARG A 125 9.37 -6.58 1.80
CA ARG A 125 8.50 -6.41 0.63
C ARG A 125 8.53 -5.00 0.06
N GLY A 126 9.32 -4.11 0.64
CA GLY A 126 9.43 -2.74 0.19
C GLY A 126 9.99 -1.81 1.25
N ASP A 127 9.88 -0.53 0.98
CA ASP A 127 10.41 0.54 1.81
C ASP A 127 9.37 1.63 2.06
N ILE A 128 9.44 2.27 3.23
CA ILE A 128 8.67 3.46 3.57
C ILE A 128 9.65 4.56 3.93
N PHE A 129 9.44 5.76 3.44
CA PHE A 129 10.24 6.90 3.82
C PHE A 129 9.44 8.19 3.92
N ILE A 130 9.94 9.12 4.73
CA ILE A 130 9.46 10.49 4.77
C ILE A 130 10.52 11.37 4.15
N ALA A 131 10.12 12.19 3.19
CA ALA A 131 10.99 13.14 2.51
C ALA A 131 10.41 14.56 2.63
N ILE A 132 11.29 15.54 2.47
CA ILE A 132 10.91 16.91 2.20
C ILE A 132 11.16 17.14 0.72
N SER A 133 10.15 17.59 -0.01
CA SER A 133 10.28 17.92 -1.42
C SER A 133 11.13 19.18 -1.64
N ASN A 134 11.58 19.44 -2.87
CA ASN A 134 12.31 20.66 -3.20
C ASN A 134 11.49 21.94 -2.93
N GLU A 135 10.16 21.83 -2.97
CA GLU A 135 9.24 22.92 -2.59
C GLU A 135 9.09 23.10 -1.06
N GLY A 136 9.66 22.21 -0.26
CA GLY A 136 9.58 22.22 1.21
C GLY A 136 8.38 21.48 1.79
N ILE A 137 7.62 20.74 0.98
CA ILE A 137 6.45 20.00 1.42
C ILE A 137 6.88 18.64 1.97
N PRO A 138 6.51 18.29 3.22
CA PRO A 138 6.74 16.96 3.74
C PRO A 138 5.83 15.95 3.06
N ILE A 139 6.39 14.78 2.72
CA ILE A 139 5.69 13.70 2.05
C ILE A 139 6.07 12.35 2.65
N VAL A 140 5.08 11.52 2.91
CA VAL A 140 5.26 10.09 3.23
C VAL A 140 4.97 9.29 1.97
N THR A 141 5.87 8.42 1.61
CA THR A 141 5.74 7.55 0.44
C THR A 141 6.28 6.17 0.73
N GLY A 142 5.85 5.18 -0.03
CA GLY A 142 6.33 3.81 0.04
C GLY A 142 6.53 3.26 -1.35
N ASP A 143 7.42 2.31 -1.44
CA ASP A 143 7.76 1.63 -2.68
C ASP A 143 7.77 0.11 -2.41
N LEU A 144 6.95 -0.64 -3.16
CA LEU A 144 6.98 -2.09 -3.11
C LEU A 144 8.14 -2.62 -3.96
N ASP A 145 8.83 -3.63 -3.46
CA ASP A 145 9.84 -4.34 -4.24
C ASP A 145 9.19 -4.98 -5.47
N VAL A 146 9.95 -5.08 -6.56
CA VAL A 146 9.44 -5.55 -7.86
C VAL A 146 8.85 -6.96 -7.75
N GLY A 147 7.60 -7.10 -8.18
CA GLY A 147 6.85 -8.37 -8.13
C GLY A 147 6.20 -8.67 -6.78
N GLU A 148 6.39 -7.81 -5.78
CA GLU A 148 5.77 -7.98 -4.47
C GLU A 148 4.29 -7.56 -4.48
N ARG A 149 3.56 -8.10 -3.51
CA ARG A 149 2.12 -7.85 -3.27
C ARG A 149 1.93 -7.27 -1.86
N ASN A 150 0.70 -7.13 -1.39
CA ASN A 150 0.33 -6.52 -0.11
C ASN A 150 0.37 -4.99 -0.12
N SER A 151 0.12 -4.37 -1.27
CA SER A 151 0.02 -2.90 -1.41
C SER A 151 -0.96 -2.28 -0.40
N GLY A 152 -2.07 -2.94 -0.10
CA GLY A 152 -3.03 -2.48 0.91
C GLY A 152 -2.48 -2.40 2.34
N LEU A 153 -1.64 -3.37 2.75
CA LEU A 153 -1.01 -3.37 4.07
C LEU A 153 0.08 -2.29 4.15
N LEU A 154 0.84 -2.09 3.07
CA LEU A 154 1.83 -1.02 2.98
C LEU A 154 1.16 0.35 3.11
N VAL A 155 0.06 0.59 2.38
CA VAL A 155 -0.72 1.85 2.47
C VAL A 155 -1.26 2.07 3.89
N TYR A 156 -1.76 1.02 4.55
CA TYR A 156 -2.17 1.12 5.95
C TYR A 156 -1.00 1.57 6.85
N ARG A 157 0.19 0.96 6.68
CA ARG A 157 1.39 1.33 7.45
C ARG A 157 1.87 2.75 7.14
N LEU A 158 1.84 3.17 5.87
CA LEU A 158 2.12 4.54 5.46
C LEU A 158 1.26 5.56 6.21
N ARG A 159 -0.05 5.34 6.27
CA ARG A 159 -0.98 6.24 6.97
C ARG A 159 -0.73 6.27 8.48
N ASP A 160 -0.38 5.13 9.09
CA ASP A 160 -0.03 5.09 10.52
C ASP A 160 1.22 5.95 10.81
N ILE A 161 2.27 5.79 10.01
CA ILE A 161 3.50 6.60 10.10
C ILE A 161 3.19 8.08 9.86
N ALA A 162 2.41 8.38 8.84
CA ALA A 162 2.02 9.74 8.49
C ALA A 162 1.25 10.44 9.61
N ARG A 163 0.30 9.75 10.25
CA ARG A 163 -0.45 10.30 11.40
C ARG A 163 0.45 10.60 12.58
N LYS A 164 1.39 9.70 12.91
CA LYS A 164 2.37 9.91 13.99
C LYS A 164 3.25 11.12 13.69
N TYR A 165 3.83 11.16 12.50
CA TYR A 165 4.66 12.27 12.06
C TYR A 165 3.91 13.61 12.07
N ALA A 166 2.67 13.62 11.60
CA ALA A 166 1.83 14.82 11.58
C ALA A 166 1.52 15.32 12.99
N LEU A 167 1.19 14.43 13.94
CA LEU A 167 0.95 14.78 15.35
C LEU A 167 2.19 15.39 16.00
N GLU A 168 3.36 14.78 15.82
CA GLU A 168 4.63 15.23 16.39
C GLU A 168 5.06 16.60 15.86
N ARG A 169 4.71 16.92 14.61
CA ARG A 169 5.09 18.16 13.93
C ARG A 169 4.00 19.22 13.89
N GLY A 170 2.82 18.97 14.47
CA GLY A 170 1.71 19.90 14.46
C GLY A 170 1.08 20.12 13.08
N LEU A 171 1.23 19.13 12.18
CA LEU A 171 0.61 19.15 10.86
C LEU A 171 -0.87 18.76 11.01
N ASN A 172 -1.77 19.51 10.39
CA ASN A 172 -3.20 19.38 10.62
C ASN A 172 -4.02 19.02 9.37
N ILE A 173 -3.40 19.05 8.19
CA ILE A 173 -3.99 18.59 6.92
C ILE A 173 -3.11 17.49 6.34
N MET A 174 -3.72 16.37 5.93
CA MET A 174 -3.07 15.33 5.15
C MET A 174 -3.78 15.19 3.80
N VAL A 175 -3.02 15.32 2.71
CA VAL A 175 -3.49 15.09 1.34
C VAL A 175 -2.94 13.73 0.90
N ILE A 176 -3.83 12.81 0.57
CA ILE A 176 -3.52 11.42 0.23
C ILE A 176 -3.82 11.20 -1.25
N ASP A 177 -2.79 10.90 -2.03
CA ASP A 177 -2.92 10.42 -3.41
C ASP A 177 -3.11 8.90 -3.40
N ALA A 178 -4.34 8.44 -3.65
CA ALA A 178 -4.66 7.01 -3.59
C ALA A 178 -4.19 6.28 -4.85
N ALA A 179 -3.92 4.99 -4.73
CA ALA A 179 -3.73 4.12 -5.88
C ALA A 179 -4.98 4.12 -6.79
N PRO A 180 -4.83 3.81 -8.08
CA PRO A 180 -5.97 3.67 -8.99
C PRO A 180 -6.79 2.41 -8.71
N GLY A 181 -8.08 2.44 -9.08
CA GLY A 181 -8.97 1.26 -9.03
C GLY A 181 -9.79 1.15 -7.76
N ILE A 182 -10.16 -0.09 -7.39
CA ILE A 182 -11.08 -0.42 -6.29
C ILE A 182 -10.49 -1.47 -5.33
N GLY A 183 -9.20 -1.74 -5.44
CA GLY A 183 -8.50 -2.78 -4.67
C GLY A 183 -8.17 -2.38 -3.23
N CYS A 184 -7.49 -3.30 -2.52
CA CYS A 184 -7.09 -3.11 -1.13
C CYS A 184 -6.31 -1.80 -0.85
N PRO A 185 -5.39 -1.32 -1.71
CA PRO A 185 -4.69 -0.06 -1.44
C PRO A 185 -5.63 1.15 -1.46
N VAL A 186 -6.64 1.16 -2.34
CA VAL A 186 -7.66 2.23 -2.37
C VAL A 186 -8.49 2.18 -1.09
N ILE A 187 -8.99 1.00 -0.70
CA ILE A 187 -9.75 0.81 0.54
C ILE A 187 -8.91 1.28 1.74
N SER A 188 -7.63 0.89 1.81
CA SER A 188 -6.71 1.32 2.87
C SER A 188 -6.49 2.84 2.87
N SER A 189 -6.58 3.50 1.72
CA SER A 189 -6.46 4.96 1.62
C SER A 189 -7.71 5.70 2.13
N ILE A 190 -8.92 5.17 1.87
CA ILE A 190 -10.19 5.89 2.12
C ILE A 190 -10.84 5.58 3.47
N VAL A 191 -10.50 4.45 4.11
CA VAL A 191 -11.14 4.07 5.39
C VAL A 191 -10.90 5.12 6.46
N GLY A 192 -12.00 5.65 7.03
CA GLY A 192 -11.99 6.60 8.14
C GLY A 192 -11.60 8.02 7.78
N VAL A 193 -11.53 8.39 6.50
CA VAL A 193 -11.26 9.77 6.07
C VAL A 193 -12.51 10.63 6.17
N LYS A 194 -12.32 11.94 6.29
CA LYS A 194 -13.42 12.90 6.36
C LYS A 194 -13.85 13.44 5.00
N LEU A 195 -12.91 13.53 4.06
CA LEU A 195 -13.17 14.07 2.73
C LEU A 195 -12.54 13.16 1.67
N LEU A 196 -13.38 12.71 0.75
CA LEU A 196 -13.00 11.95 -0.42
C LEU A 196 -13.31 12.77 -1.67
N VAL A 197 -12.28 13.02 -2.48
CA VAL A 197 -12.37 13.65 -3.80
C VAL A 197 -12.23 12.56 -4.85
N ILE A 198 -13.26 12.31 -5.63
CA ILE A 198 -13.25 11.28 -6.68
C ILE A 198 -13.05 11.97 -8.04
N ILE A 199 -12.00 11.55 -8.76
CA ILE A 199 -11.70 12.04 -10.09
C ILE A 199 -12.30 11.08 -11.11
N ILE A 200 -13.14 11.61 -11.99
CA ILE A 200 -13.86 10.86 -13.02
C ILE A 200 -13.59 11.48 -14.39
N GLU A 201 -13.07 10.68 -15.32
CA GLU A 201 -13.07 11.02 -16.74
C GLU A 201 -14.47 10.79 -17.34
N PRO A 202 -14.85 11.48 -18.42
CA PRO A 202 -16.10 11.24 -19.12
C PRO A 202 -16.05 9.93 -19.95
N SER A 203 -15.84 8.80 -19.26
CA SER A 203 -15.83 7.47 -19.87
C SER A 203 -16.63 6.47 -19.00
N PRO A 204 -17.33 5.50 -19.62
CA PRO A 204 -18.14 4.53 -18.86
C PRO A 204 -17.34 3.73 -17.83
N GLN A 205 -16.07 3.41 -18.14
CA GLN A 205 -15.21 2.66 -17.20
C GLN A 205 -14.82 3.50 -15.98
N SER A 206 -14.53 4.78 -16.16
CA SER A 206 -14.20 5.68 -15.05
C SER A 206 -15.40 5.92 -14.13
N LEU A 207 -16.59 6.06 -14.71
CA LEU A 207 -17.83 6.23 -13.94
C LEU A 207 -18.12 4.97 -13.11
N LYS A 208 -18.12 3.80 -13.74
CA LYS A 208 -18.39 2.52 -13.06
C LYS A 208 -17.40 2.22 -11.92
N GLY A 209 -16.15 2.67 -12.03
CA GLY A 209 -15.16 2.50 -10.98
C GLY A 209 -15.30 3.52 -9.84
N ALA A 210 -16.15 4.54 -9.99
CA ALA A 210 -16.43 5.56 -8.98
C ALA A 210 -17.74 5.31 -8.21
N GLU A 211 -18.61 4.44 -8.71
CA GLU A 211 -19.82 3.93 -8.06
C GLU A 211 -19.48 2.89 -7.00
#